data_97ea44fc67011a72687311498555a526
#
_entry.id   97ea44fc67011a72687311498555a526
#
_cell.length_a   1.000
_cell.length_b   1.000
_cell.length_c   1.000
_cell.angle_alpha   90.00
_cell.angle_beta   90.00
_cell.angle_gamma   90.00
#
_symmetry.space_group_name_H-M   'P 1'
#
loop_
_entity.id
_entity.type
_entity.pdbx_description
1 polymer ?
#
loop_
_entity_poly.entity_id
_entity_poly.type
_entity_poly.pdbx_seq_one_letter_code
_entity_poly.pdbx_strand_id
1 'polypeptide(L)'
;EYGNFRIECESIHKEKDWSTKELFHYFDIDPFSDTGLNTQLEATHMIFKKNEHTRDYFEKYREILKVDPYLITDKYNLNKQIDSFKENRHDQSIFSLLTKKYGGVVINNETEFKSSLNQQYNFPFLAVRKHGRGIKDTLKFLTNYKGINDQPVYFN
;
A
#
# COMPACT_ATOMS: atom_id res chain seq x y z
N GLU A 1 -14.56 14.55 6.11
CA GLU A 1 -13.74 14.42 4.90
C GLU A 1 -12.46 13.66 5.24
N TYR A 2 -12.14 12.58 4.51
CA TYR A 2 -10.89 11.83 4.68
C TYR A 2 -9.68 12.67 4.26
N GLY A 3 -8.58 12.50 4.99
CA GLY A 3 -7.32 13.22 4.73
C GLY A 3 -6.22 12.35 4.13
N ASN A 4 -6.48 11.06 3.87
CA ASN A 4 -5.53 10.14 3.30
C ASN A 4 -6.03 9.60 1.95
N PHE A 5 -5.07 9.41 1.05
CA PHE A 5 -5.28 8.81 -0.26
C PHE A 5 -4.34 7.61 -0.39
N ARG A 6 -4.89 6.47 -0.84
CA ARG A 6 -4.18 5.20 -0.93
C ARG A 6 -4.48 4.49 -2.24
N ILE A 7 -3.60 3.58 -2.60
CA ILE A 7 -3.71 2.74 -3.80
C ILE A 7 -3.77 1.28 -3.38
N GLU A 8 -4.65 0.50 -4.00
CA GLU A 8 -4.70 -0.95 -3.79
C GLU A 8 -3.46 -1.63 -4.38
N CYS A 9 -3.00 -2.69 -3.74
CA CYS A 9 -2.05 -3.63 -4.33
C CYS A 9 -2.69 -4.43 -5.48
N GLU A 10 -1.90 -5.26 -6.16
CA GLU A 10 -2.46 -6.26 -7.07
C GLU A 10 -3.44 -7.19 -6.36
N SER A 11 -4.48 -7.61 -7.06
CA SER A 11 -5.58 -8.40 -6.51
C SER A 11 -5.17 -9.72 -5.82
N ILE A 12 -3.97 -10.21 -6.12
CA ILE A 12 -3.38 -11.41 -5.49
C ILE A 12 -2.83 -11.14 -4.07
N HIS A 13 -2.67 -9.87 -3.68
CA HIS A 13 -2.14 -9.49 -2.37
C HIS A 13 -3.29 -9.28 -1.37
N LYS A 14 -3.90 -10.37 -0.91
CA LYS A 14 -4.96 -10.29 0.11
C LYS A 14 -4.39 -9.88 1.46
N GLU A 15 -5.14 -9.09 2.22
CA GLU A 15 -4.71 -8.58 3.53
C GLU A 15 -4.25 -9.71 4.46
N LYS A 16 -5.04 -10.81 4.55
CA LYS A 16 -4.76 -11.95 5.43
C LYS A 16 -3.46 -12.71 5.09
N ASP A 17 -2.98 -12.58 3.84
CA ASP A 17 -1.78 -13.29 3.39
C ASP A 17 -0.50 -12.49 3.70
N TRP A 18 -0.63 -11.19 4.02
CA TRP A 18 0.47 -10.25 4.19
C TRP A 18 0.40 -9.42 5.47
N SER A 19 -0.53 -9.75 6.37
CA SER A 19 -0.64 -9.14 7.70
C SER A 19 -0.72 -10.24 8.74
N THR A 20 0.00 -10.09 9.86
CA THR A 20 0.03 -11.10 10.93
C THR A 20 -1.31 -11.17 11.66
N LYS A 21 -1.63 -12.32 12.25
CA LYS A 21 -2.84 -12.47 13.10
C LYS A 21 -2.80 -11.54 14.32
N GLU A 22 -1.60 -11.23 14.83
CA GLU A 22 -1.42 -10.30 15.94
C GLU A 22 -1.86 -8.89 15.55
N LEU A 23 -1.57 -8.48 14.31
CA LEU A 23 -2.01 -7.20 13.79
C LEU A 23 -3.54 -7.19 13.57
N PHE A 24 -4.11 -8.26 13.04
CA PHE A 24 -5.56 -8.43 12.94
C PHE A 24 -6.24 -8.37 14.31
N HIS A 25 -5.67 -9.05 15.30
CA HIS A 25 -6.15 -9.02 16.68
C HIS A 25 -6.10 -7.60 17.27
N TYR A 26 -5.00 -6.87 17.07
CA TYR A 26 -4.88 -5.48 17.52
C TYR A 26 -6.01 -4.60 16.97
N PHE A 27 -6.36 -4.78 15.71
CA PHE A 27 -7.43 -4.03 15.06
C PHE A 27 -8.84 -4.57 15.36
N ASP A 28 -8.97 -5.67 16.07
CA ASP A 28 -10.24 -6.38 16.25
C ASP A 28 -10.94 -6.65 14.91
N ILE A 29 -10.19 -7.22 13.98
CA ILE A 29 -10.64 -7.59 12.63
C ILE A 29 -10.46 -9.10 12.44
N ASP A 30 -11.52 -9.78 11.99
CA ASP A 30 -11.40 -11.17 11.57
C ASP A 30 -10.63 -11.25 10.23
N PRO A 31 -9.52 -12.02 10.15
CA PRO A 31 -8.80 -12.23 8.89
C PRO A 31 -9.65 -12.80 7.75
N PHE A 32 -10.76 -13.45 8.07
CA PHE A 32 -11.69 -14.03 7.09
C PHE A 32 -12.90 -13.14 6.80
N SER A 33 -12.98 -11.96 7.41
CA SER A 33 -13.95 -10.92 7.03
C SER A 33 -13.64 -10.35 5.65
N ASP A 34 -14.58 -9.55 5.11
CA ASP A 34 -14.38 -8.81 3.86
C ASP A 34 -13.09 -7.99 3.87
N THR A 35 -12.73 -7.38 5.01
CA THR A 35 -11.48 -6.64 5.17
C THR A 35 -10.25 -7.53 4.98
N GLY A 36 -10.22 -8.69 5.60
CA GLY A 36 -9.09 -9.63 5.51
C GLY A 36 -8.99 -10.30 4.13
N LEU A 37 -10.11 -10.53 3.48
CA LEU A 37 -10.19 -11.14 2.14
C LEU A 37 -9.98 -10.13 1.01
N ASN A 38 -10.03 -8.83 1.32
CA ASN A 38 -9.81 -7.78 0.32
C ASN A 38 -8.31 -7.53 0.09
N THR A 39 -8.02 -6.83 -1.00
CA THR A 39 -6.66 -6.47 -1.41
C THR A 39 -6.01 -5.53 -0.40
N GLN A 40 -4.74 -5.75 -0.09
CA GLN A 40 -3.94 -4.86 0.73
C GLN A 40 -3.71 -3.52 0.02
N LEU A 41 -3.54 -2.43 0.77
CA LEU A 41 -3.21 -1.12 0.22
C LEU A 41 -1.69 -0.91 0.21
N GLU A 42 -1.16 -0.32 -0.87
CA GLU A 42 0.27 -0.03 -0.98
C GLU A 42 0.74 1.03 0.04
N ALA A 43 2.00 0.93 0.45
CA ALA A 43 2.70 1.99 1.18
C ALA A 43 3.63 2.84 0.28
N THR A 44 3.72 2.51 -1.00
CA THR A 44 4.60 3.20 -1.95
C THR A 44 4.11 4.61 -2.29
N HIS A 45 2.81 4.75 -2.50
CA HIS A 45 2.18 6.03 -2.83
C HIS A 45 1.11 6.36 -1.80
N MET A 46 1.38 7.34 -0.98
CA MET A 46 0.46 7.84 0.03
C MET A 46 0.45 9.36 -0.01
N ILE A 47 -0.75 9.96 -0.08
CA ILE A 47 -0.92 11.40 0.02
C ILE A 47 -1.73 11.70 1.26
N PHE A 48 -1.30 12.69 2.01
CA PHE A 48 -1.97 13.14 3.22
C PHE A 48 -2.25 14.64 3.14
N LYS A 49 -3.53 15.00 3.28
CA LYS A 49 -3.96 16.37 3.46
C LYS A 49 -3.92 16.71 4.95
N LYS A 50 -3.36 17.85 5.31
CA LYS A 50 -3.32 18.31 6.70
C LYS A 50 -4.73 18.69 7.17
N ASN A 51 -5.38 17.80 7.92
CA ASN A 51 -6.67 17.99 8.56
C ASN A 51 -6.77 17.18 9.86
N GLU A 52 -7.90 17.21 10.54
CA GLU A 52 -8.15 16.49 11.78
C GLU A 52 -8.06 14.96 11.58
N HIS A 53 -8.72 14.43 10.56
CA HIS A 53 -8.66 13.00 10.23
C HIS A 53 -7.22 12.50 10.06
N THR A 54 -6.38 13.23 9.34
CA THR A 54 -4.96 12.84 9.15
C THR A 54 -4.18 12.90 10.46
N ARG A 55 -4.45 13.89 11.32
CA ARG A 55 -3.81 13.96 12.64
C ARG A 55 -4.17 12.74 13.48
N ASP A 56 -5.46 12.41 13.58
CA ASP A 56 -5.94 11.26 14.33
C ASP A 56 -5.43 9.94 13.75
N TYR A 57 -5.34 9.85 12.44
CA TYR A 57 -4.79 8.70 11.74
C TYR A 57 -3.34 8.42 12.12
N PHE A 58 -2.48 9.44 12.17
CA PHE A 58 -1.09 9.30 12.58
C PHE A 58 -0.92 9.09 14.09
N GLU A 59 -1.80 9.66 14.92
CA GLU A 59 -1.79 9.36 16.37
C GLU A 59 -2.12 7.87 16.60
N LYS A 60 -3.10 7.31 15.90
CA LYS A 60 -3.40 5.87 15.95
C LYS A 60 -2.22 5.02 15.49
N TYR A 61 -1.55 5.42 14.41
CA TYR A 61 -0.33 4.74 13.98
C TYR A 61 0.76 4.74 15.06
N ARG A 62 1.00 5.90 15.69
CA ARG A 62 1.96 6.01 16.80
C ARG A 62 1.56 5.18 18.00
N GLU A 63 0.28 5.11 18.32
CA GLU A 63 -0.25 4.30 19.41
C GLU A 63 0.00 2.80 19.20
N ILE A 64 -0.23 2.30 17.99
CA ILE A 64 0.10 0.91 17.62
C ILE A 64 1.56 0.60 17.97
N LEU A 65 2.49 1.45 17.54
CA LEU A 65 3.93 1.24 17.76
C LEU A 65 4.35 1.41 19.23
N LYS A 66 3.60 2.16 20.04
CA LYS A 66 3.83 2.26 21.48
C LYS A 66 3.32 1.04 22.23
N VAL A 67 2.17 0.51 21.82
CA VAL A 67 1.55 -0.66 22.46
C VAL A 67 2.36 -1.92 22.14
N ASP A 68 2.73 -2.11 20.88
CA ASP A 68 3.52 -3.24 20.44
C ASP A 68 4.39 -2.90 19.21
N PRO A 69 5.66 -2.54 19.42
CA PRO A 69 6.57 -2.19 18.34
C PRO A 69 6.92 -3.39 17.43
N TYR A 70 6.64 -4.62 17.84
CA TYR A 70 6.91 -5.79 17.02
C TYR A 70 5.91 -5.98 15.88
N LEU A 71 4.75 -5.32 15.92
CA LEU A 71 3.76 -5.37 14.84
C LEU A 71 4.29 -4.85 13.49
N ILE A 72 5.30 -3.96 13.52
CA ILE A 72 5.96 -3.44 12.32
C ILE A 72 7.17 -4.26 11.87
N THR A 73 7.45 -5.38 12.48
CA THR A 73 8.65 -6.20 12.23
C THR A 73 8.29 -7.61 11.77
N ASP A 74 9.33 -8.41 11.48
CA ASP A 74 9.18 -9.84 11.18
C ASP A 74 9.01 -10.73 12.42
N LYS A 75 9.01 -10.15 13.63
CA LYS A 75 8.98 -10.90 14.87
C LYS A 75 7.85 -11.94 14.90
N TYR A 76 6.66 -11.54 14.47
CA TYR A 76 5.48 -12.40 14.48
C TYR A 76 5.38 -13.35 13.29
N ASN A 77 6.18 -13.17 12.24
CA ASN A 77 6.26 -14.15 11.14
C ASN A 77 6.67 -15.55 11.63
N LEU A 78 7.36 -15.63 12.77
CA LEU A 78 7.79 -16.89 13.39
C LEU A 78 6.68 -17.59 14.18
N ASN A 79 5.58 -16.93 14.47
CA ASN A 79 4.44 -17.51 15.15
C ASN A 79 3.60 -18.36 14.19
N LYS A 80 2.78 -19.26 14.74
CA LYS A 80 1.76 -19.94 13.96
C LYS A 80 0.76 -18.90 13.43
N GLN A 81 0.79 -18.66 12.14
CA GLN A 81 -0.12 -17.78 11.40
C GLN A 81 -1.23 -18.61 10.72
N ILE A 82 -2.12 -17.94 9.96
CA ILE A 82 -3.09 -18.62 9.08
C ILE A 82 -2.36 -19.31 7.92
N ASP A 83 -2.92 -20.38 7.39
CA ASP A 83 -2.24 -21.26 6.42
C ASP A 83 -1.81 -20.52 5.12
N SER A 84 -2.54 -19.49 4.71
CA SER A 84 -2.20 -18.71 3.52
C SER A 84 -1.22 -17.57 3.76
N PHE A 85 -0.85 -17.30 5.03
CA PHE A 85 0.07 -16.22 5.38
C PHE A 85 1.44 -16.42 4.73
N LYS A 86 2.03 -15.36 4.22
CA LYS A 86 3.34 -15.36 3.56
C LYS A 86 4.39 -14.65 4.39
N GLU A 87 4.16 -13.37 4.64
CA GLU A 87 5.04 -12.52 5.44
C GLU A 87 4.32 -11.23 5.86
N ASN A 88 4.78 -10.58 6.93
CA ASN A 88 4.33 -9.25 7.30
C ASN A 88 4.94 -8.20 6.34
N ARG A 89 4.11 -7.28 5.87
CA ARG A 89 4.55 -6.16 5.05
C ARG A 89 4.81 -4.90 5.86
N HIS A 90 5.10 -5.05 7.15
CA HIS A 90 5.56 -4.02 8.06
C HIS A 90 4.60 -2.81 8.13
N ASP A 91 5.09 -1.61 7.77
CA ASP A 91 4.30 -0.38 7.73
C ASP A 91 3.12 -0.48 6.75
N GLN A 92 3.28 -1.16 5.63
CA GLN A 92 2.21 -1.37 4.66
C GLN A 92 1.02 -2.09 5.28
N SER A 93 1.25 -3.16 6.04
CA SER A 93 0.21 -3.92 6.72
C SER A 93 -0.54 -3.05 7.73
N ILE A 94 0.19 -2.27 8.54
CA ILE A 94 -0.41 -1.35 9.52
C ILE A 94 -1.23 -0.27 8.82
N PHE A 95 -0.66 0.42 7.84
CA PHE A 95 -1.36 1.49 7.13
C PHE A 95 -2.56 0.99 6.34
N SER A 96 -2.50 -0.22 5.77
CA SER A 96 -3.61 -0.83 5.06
C SER A 96 -4.79 -1.08 5.99
N LEU A 97 -4.59 -1.80 7.10
CA LEU A 97 -5.65 -2.06 8.08
C LEU A 97 -6.16 -0.79 8.76
N LEU A 98 -5.26 0.16 9.05
CA LEU A 98 -5.62 1.45 9.61
C LEU A 98 -6.57 2.22 8.67
N THR A 99 -6.27 2.26 7.36
CA THR A 99 -7.13 2.91 6.37
C THR A 99 -8.47 2.20 6.24
N LYS A 100 -8.49 0.87 6.21
CA LYS A 100 -9.73 0.09 6.12
C LYS A 100 -10.63 0.26 7.34
N LYS A 101 -10.03 0.45 8.53
CA LYS A 101 -10.79 0.66 9.77
C LYS A 101 -11.27 2.09 9.97
N TYR A 102 -10.46 3.08 9.63
CA TYR A 102 -10.74 4.49 9.95
C TYR A 102 -11.06 5.35 8.73
N GLY A 103 -11.01 4.75 7.56
CA GLY A 103 -11.38 5.40 6.31
C GLY A 103 -10.22 6.04 5.57
N GLY A 104 -10.44 6.27 4.28
CA GLY A 104 -9.52 6.91 3.36
C GLY A 104 -10.09 6.90 1.95
N VAL A 105 -9.52 7.70 1.06
CA VAL A 105 -9.79 7.63 -0.36
C VAL A 105 -8.90 6.55 -0.96
N VAL A 106 -9.49 5.56 -1.57
CA VAL A 106 -8.77 4.43 -2.17
C VAL A 106 -9.07 4.38 -3.65
N ILE A 107 -8.04 4.24 -4.45
CA ILE A 107 -8.17 3.96 -5.90
C ILE A 107 -7.59 2.59 -6.22
N ASN A 108 -8.05 2.01 -7.30
CA ASN A 108 -7.55 0.74 -7.81
C ASN A 108 -6.06 0.86 -8.18
N ASN A 109 -5.38 -0.29 -8.23
CA ASN A 109 -3.98 -0.37 -8.66
C ASN A 109 -3.86 -0.05 -10.17
N GLU A 110 -3.69 1.21 -10.45
CA GLU A 110 -3.52 1.75 -11.81
C GLU A 110 -2.10 2.24 -12.05
N THR A 111 -1.26 2.18 -11.02
CA THR A 111 0.06 2.80 -11.00
C THR A 111 1.21 1.82 -11.26
N GLU A 112 0.97 0.52 -11.11
CA GLU A 112 1.99 -0.48 -11.41
C GLU A 112 2.22 -0.59 -12.92
N PHE A 113 3.49 -0.75 -13.26
CA PHE A 113 3.97 -0.88 -14.63
C PHE A 113 3.36 -2.15 -15.27
N LYS A 114 2.18 -2.01 -15.86
CA LYS A 114 1.62 -3.03 -16.74
C LYS A 114 2.30 -2.92 -18.09
N SER A 115 2.46 -4.03 -18.78
CA SER A 115 3.30 -4.26 -19.95
C SER A 115 3.07 -3.37 -21.18
N SER A 116 2.12 -2.44 -21.17
CA SER A 116 1.89 -1.47 -22.23
C SER A 116 2.03 -0.03 -21.71
N LEU A 117 3.08 0.65 -22.15
CA LEU A 117 3.31 2.08 -21.90
C LEU A 117 2.07 2.96 -22.18
N ASN A 118 1.23 2.57 -23.13
CA ASN A 118 0.07 3.36 -23.53
C ASN A 118 -1.06 3.41 -22.49
N GLN A 119 -1.11 2.46 -21.54
CA GLN A 119 -2.11 2.46 -20.48
C GLN A 119 -1.71 3.27 -19.24
N GLN A 120 -0.45 3.68 -19.15
CA GLN A 120 0.11 4.34 -17.97
C GLN A 120 -0.07 5.85 -17.95
N TYR A 121 -0.30 6.47 -19.11
CA TYR A 121 -0.39 7.92 -19.23
C TYR A 121 -1.64 8.56 -18.61
N ASN A 122 -2.60 7.72 -18.20
CA ASN A 122 -3.85 8.18 -17.61
C ASN A 122 -3.85 8.14 -16.08
N PHE A 123 -2.75 7.73 -15.45
CA PHE A 123 -2.68 7.56 -14.00
C PHE A 123 -1.86 8.68 -13.35
N PRO A 124 -2.29 9.18 -12.19
CA PRO A 124 -1.61 10.28 -11.50
C PRO A 124 -0.23 9.90 -10.95
N PHE A 125 0.05 8.60 -10.82
CA PHE A 125 1.31 8.08 -10.26
C PHE A 125 1.85 6.94 -11.12
N LEU A 126 3.17 6.91 -11.24
CA LEU A 126 3.90 5.84 -11.92
C LEU A 126 4.85 5.15 -10.94
N ALA A 127 4.58 3.90 -10.61
CA ALA A 127 5.50 3.05 -9.86
C ALA A 127 6.39 2.27 -10.82
N VAL A 128 7.69 2.52 -10.76
CA VAL A 128 8.68 1.76 -11.54
C VAL A 128 9.58 0.98 -10.59
N ARG A 129 9.45 -0.34 -10.59
CA ARG A 129 10.37 -1.22 -9.84
C ARG A 129 11.53 -1.67 -10.75
N LYS A 130 12.72 -1.22 -10.41
CA LYS A 130 13.94 -1.70 -11.07
C LYS A 130 14.35 -3.05 -10.47
N HIS A 131 13.96 -4.14 -11.11
CA HIS A 131 14.50 -5.45 -10.78
C HIS A 131 15.80 -5.63 -11.54
N GLY A 132 16.97 -5.63 -10.88
CA GLY A 132 18.27 -6.15 -11.29
C GLY A 132 18.62 -6.21 -12.79
N ARG A 133 17.93 -5.47 -13.63
CA ARG A 133 18.13 -5.44 -15.07
C ARG A 133 19.43 -4.71 -15.35
N GLY A 134 20.25 -5.29 -16.21
CA GLY A 134 21.53 -4.72 -16.59
C GLY A 134 21.39 -3.31 -17.21
N ILE A 135 22.51 -2.60 -17.31
CA ILE A 135 22.61 -1.26 -17.89
C ILE A 135 21.91 -1.14 -19.26
N LYS A 136 21.93 -2.21 -20.07
CA LYS A 136 21.26 -2.26 -21.39
C LYS A 136 19.74 -2.09 -21.30
N ASP A 137 19.09 -2.69 -20.32
CA ASP A 137 17.64 -2.58 -20.15
C ASP A 137 17.25 -1.20 -19.60
N THR A 138 18.09 -0.60 -18.77
CA THR A 138 17.92 0.77 -18.29
C THR A 138 18.03 1.79 -19.43
N LEU A 139 19.03 1.61 -20.32
CA LEU A 139 19.19 2.48 -21.50
C LEU A 139 18.04 2.34 -22.48
N LYS A 140 17.55 1.12 -22.71
CA LYS A 140 16.38 0.87 -23.57
C LYS A 140 15.11 1.49 -23.01
N PHE A 141 14.94 1.48 -21.68
CA PHE A 141 13.85 2.18 -21.00
C PHE A 141 13.95 3.69 -21.20
N LEU A 142 15.11 4.29 -20.96
CA LEU A 142 15.35 5.73 -21.09
C LEU A 142 15.22 6.24 -22.53
N THR A 143 15.62 5.45 -23.52
CA THR A 143 15.51 5.81 -24.95
C THR A 143 14.08 5.70 -25.49
N ASN A 144 13.25 4.85 -24.91
CA ASN A 144 11.85 4.68 -25.29
C ASN A 144 10.90 5.56 -24.45
N TYR A 145 11.40 6.24 -23.42
CA TYR A 145 10.62 7.15 -22.59
C TYR A 145 10.42 8.45 -23.38
N LYS A 146 9.29 8.56 -24.07
CA LYS A 146 8.78 9.85 -24.55
C LYS A 146 8.19 10.54 -23.33
N GLY A 147 8.87 11.57 -22.86
CA GLY A 147 8.46 12.34 -21.68
C GLY A 147 6.96 12.63 -21.67
N ILE A 148 6.39 12.60 -20.48
CA ILE A 148 5.04 13.10 -20.23
C ILE A 148 5.01 14.52 -20.76
N ASN A 149 4.10 14.84 -21.68
CA ASN A 149 3.83 16.22 -22.04
C ASN A 149 3.45 16.95 -20.75
N ASP A 150 4.26 17.92 -20.35
CA ASP A 150 4.20 18.70 -19.12
C ASP A 150 2.93 19.58 -19.05
N GLN A 151 1.77 18.95 -19.01
CA GLN A 151 0.55 19.65 -18.63
C GLN A 151 0.20 19.16 -17.22
N PRO A 152 0.38 20.02 -16.20
CA PRO A 152 -0.05 19.68 -14.85
C PRO A 152 -1.57 19.50 -14.85
N VAL A 153 -2.03 18.33 -14.42
CA VAL A 153 -3.45 18.08 -14.20
C VAL A 153 -3.81 18.67 -12.85
N TYR A 154 -4.50 19.79 -12.85
CA TYR A 154 -5.06 20.38 -11.63
C TYR A 154 -6.41 19.71 -11.34
N PHE A 155 -6.51 19.14 -10.17
CA PHE A 155 -7.79 18.66 -9.63
C PHE A 155 -8.45 19.80 -8.85
N ASN A 156 -9.61 20.27 -9.32
CA ASN A 156 -10.47 21.20 -8.60
C ASN A 156 -11.27 20.49 -7.51
#